data_01cffcd00f77820e040ff267ed1647c9
#
_entry.id   01cffcd00f77820e040ff267ed1647c9
#
_cell.length_a   1.000
_cell.length_b   1.000
_cell.length_c   1.000
_cell.angle_alpha   90.00
_cell.angle_beta   90.00
_cell.angle_gamma   90.00
#
_symmetry.space_group_name_H-M   'P 1'
#
loop_
_entity.id
_entity.type
_entity.pdbx_description
1 polymer ?
#
loop_
_entity_poly.entity_id
_entity_poly.type
_entity_poly.pdbx_seq_one_letter_code
_entity_poly.pdbx_strand_id
1 'polypeptide(L)'
;HSKKAMKGLLTRFFEGFNRRYDFLERRYRLNLRWFLNRRMLTYATLILFCLATWGMTFVLPSGFIPNEDQGMIYVNVDAPPGATLERSEAALNKVQAALLPLEEVETISTLAGYSLMTETEGASFGMGMINLTPWDQREQTAAELMSVYADRVAHIKDADIQFFLPPTVPGFGNASGFELRLQDKTAGTFAELDEVAKNFVAKLNADPRLTGVTSGFNPNFPQYLLRVDLAKAAKLGINVNESMETLQSYVGSFYSSNFVRFGQMYKVMLQAAPEYRMNPEDLFSLYAKNKEGNMVPYSNFMTMERVYGPSQITRYNLFTSAMITGEAAPGVSSGEALAAVEEIASEVLPRGYDTEWSGVAKEEKESGGQTLVIFAICLAFVYLLLAAQYESLLLPLPVILSLPAGVFGSFFLLYVVGLENNIYAQVALVMLIGLLGKNAILIIEVANQCRKEGISVMGAAIQGATSRLRPILMTSFAFISGLIPLTIASGAGALGNRSIGTAAAGGMLIGTFVGIFLIPGLYVCLLYTSPSPRDTERS
;
A
#
# COMPACT_ATOMS: atom_id res chain seq x y z
N HIS A 1 22.76 -20.74 52.38
CA HIS A 1 22.01 -19.57 52.93
C HIS A 1 21.35 -18.71 51.86
N SER A 2 21.95 -18.50 50.68
CA SER A 2 21.36 -17.65 49.62
C SER A 2 20.09 -18.21 48.98
N LYS A 3 20.00 -19.52 48.77
CA LYS A 3 18.80 -20.19 48.21
C LYS A 3 17.57 -20.16 49.15
N LYS A 4 17.78 -20.15 50.48
CA LYS A 4 16.67 -20.03 51.44
C LYS A 4 16.14 -18.60 51.56
N ALA A 5 17.00 -17.58 51.47
CA ALA A 5 16.60 -16.17 51.48
C ALA A 5 15.86 -15.79 50.18
N MET A 6 16.30 -16.31 49.03
CA MET A 6 15.65 -16.08 47.71
C MET A 6 14.28 -16.76 47.63
N LYS A 7 14.10 -17.98 48.19
CA LYS A 7 12.79 -18.63 48.36
C LYS A 7 11.84 -17.79 49.23
N GLY A 8 12.33 -17.19 50.32
CA GLY A 8 11.53 -16.35 51.21
C GLY A 8 11.05 -15.04 50.53
N LEU A 9 11.87 -14.40 49.72
CA LEU A 9 11.52 -13.20 48.96
C LEU A 9 10.48 -13.50 47.88
N LEU A 10 10.67 -14.54 47.07
CA LEU A 10 9.70 -14.99 46.06
C LEU A 10 8.36 -15.37 46.70
N THR A 11 8.39 -16.10 47.83
CA THR A 11 7.16 -16.50 48.53
C THR A 11 6.40 -15.27 49.04
N ARG A 12 7.09 -14.28 49.64
CA ARG A 12 6.46 -13.02 50.07
C ARG A 12 5.90 -12.20 48.90
N PHE A 13 6.58 -12.20 47.77
CA PHE A 13 6.09 -11.55 46.55
C PHE A 13 4.80 -12.22 46.03
N PHE A 14 4.78 -13.55 45.92
CA PHE A 14 3.61 -14.29 45.50
C PHE A 14 2.45 -14.19 46.48
N GLU A 15 2.71 -14.23 47.81
CA GLU A 15 1.68 -14.00 48.80
C GLU A 15 1.10 -12.57 48.74
N GLY A 16 1.96 -11.57 48.55
CA GLY A 16 1.52 -10.19 48.34
C GLY A 16 0.69 -10.02 47.08
N PHE A 17 1.08 -10.65 45.98
CA PHE A 17 0.34 -10.68 44.71
C PHE A 17 -1.02 -11.37 44.89
N ASN A 18 -1.08 -12.56 45.48
CA ASN A 18 -2.33 -13.29 45.73
C ASN A 18 -3.29 -12.49 46.61
N ARG A 19 -2.80 -11.84 47.67
CA ARG A 19 -3.64 -10.99 48.54
C ARG A 19 -4.26 -9.80 47.77
N ARG A 20 -3.49 -9.16 46.88
CA ARG A 20 -4.00 -8.09 46.03
C ARG A 20 -4.99 -8.60 45.00
N TYR A 21 -4.75 -9.79 44.45
CA TYR A 21 -5.67 -10.43 43.53
C TYR A 21 -6.99 -10.80 44.21
N ASP A 22 -6.97 -11.40 45.39
CA ASP A 22 -8.18 -11.75 46.16
C ASP A 22 -9.03 -10.51 46.49
N PHE A 23 -8.37 -9.37 46.77
CA PHE A 23 -9.06 -8.09 46.94
C PHE A 23 -9.74 -7.62 45.64
N LEU A 24 -9.04 -7.70 44.51
CA LEU A 24 -9.57 -7.33 43.19
C LEU A 24 -10.75 -8.23 42.79
N GLU A 25 -10.65 -9.54 43.04
CA GLU A 25 -11.71 -10.51 42.77
C GLU A 25 -12.96 -10.23 43.60
N ARG A 26 -12.83 -9.93 44.87
CA ARG A 26 -13.95 -9.56 45.75
C ARG A 26 -14.64 -8.28 45.25
N ARG A 27 -13.86 -7.27 44.90
CA ARG A 27 -14.39 -6.01 44.36
C ARG A 27 -15.06 -6.19 42.99
N TYR A 28 -14.46 -7.00 42.13
CA TYR A 28 -15.04 -7.39 40.86
C TYR A 28 -16.41 -8.09 41.04
N ARG A 29 -16.51 -9.07 41.93
CA ARG A 29 -17.76 -9.77 42.22
C ARG A 29 -18.89 -8.83 42.67
N LEU A 30 -18.55 -7.85 43.53
CA LEU A 30 -19.54 -6.84 43.98
C LEU A 30 -19.99 -5.94 42.83
N ASN A 31 -19.05 -5.43 42.04
CA ASN A 31 -19.33 -4.58 40.89
C ASN A 31 -20.12 -5.35 39.81
N LEU A 32 -19.73 -6.60 39.55
CA LEU A 32 -20.47 -7.45 38.61
C LEU A 32 -21.89 -7.69 39.05
N ARG A 33 -22.13 -8.00 40.34
CA ARG A 33 -23.48 -8.17 40.89
C ARG A 33 -24.33 -6.90 40.75
N TRP A 34 -23.73 -5.73 41.00
CA TRP A 34 -24.39 -4.44 40.82
C TRP A 34 -24.72 -4.20 39.34
N PHE A 35 -23.82 -4.53 38.42
CA PHE A 35 -24.03 -4.41 36.98
C PHE A 35 -25.14 -5.33 36.47
N LEU A 36 -25.11 -6.61 36.87
CA LEU A 36 -26.12 -7.62 36.46
C LEU A 36 -27.52 -7.32 36.96
N ASN A 37 -27.67 -6.68 38.11
CA ASN A 37 -28.97 -6.27 38.65
C ASN A 37 -29.65 -5.18 37.81
N ARG A 38 -28.86 -4.47 36.94
CA ARG A 38 -29.36 -3.37 36.11
C ARG A 38 -29.25 -3.74 34.62
N ARG A 39 -30.19 -4.56 34.15
CA ARG A 39 -30.18 -5.05 32.74
C ARG A 39 -30.09 -3.91 31.72
N MET A 40 -30.74 -2.76 31.98
CA MET A 40 -30.65 -1.59 31.11
C MET A 40 -29.22 -1.09 30.95
N LEU A 41 -28.38 -1.24 31.97
CA LEU A 41 -26.97 -0.86 31.90
C LEU A 41 -26.16 -1.76 30.93
N THR A 42 -26.46 -3.06 30.88
CA THR A 42 -25.88 -3.99 29.93
C THR A 42 -26.17 -3.60 28.48
N TYR A 43 -27.48 -3.33 28.20
CA TYR A 43 -27.88 -2.87 26.86
C TYR A 43 -27.29 -1.50 26.52
N ALA A 44 -27.30 -0.56 27.49
CA ALA A 44 -26.71 0.76 27.31
C ALA A 44 -25.21 0.68 27.00
N THR A 45 -24.48 -0.19 27.71
CA THR A 45 -23.05 -0.43 27.45
C THR A 45 -22.81 -1.01 26.04
N LEU A 46 -23.60 -1.99 25.64
CA LEU A 46 -23.54 -2.57 24.30
C LEU A 46 -23.78 -1.50 23.22
N ILE A 47 -24.89 -0.76 23.34
CA ILE A 47 -25.24 0.31 22.39
C ILE A 47 -24.17 1.39 22.35
N LEU A 48 -23.63 1.78 23.52
CA LEU A 48 -22.55 2.76 23.61
C LEU A 48 -21.33 2.32 22.79
N PHE A 49 -20.86 1.07 22.95
CA PHE A 49 -19.71 0.58 22.21
C PHE A 49 -19.99 0.37 20.72
N CYS A 50 -21.22 -0.02 20.34
CA CYS A 50 -21.62 -0.07 18.94
C CYS A 50 -21.59 1.33 18.29
N LEU A 51 -22.17 2.33 18.95
CA LEU A 51 -22.17 3.71 18.47
C LEU A 51 -20.77 4.32 18.48
N ALA A 52 -19.96 4.04 19.50
CA ALA A 52 -18.58 4.50 19.58
C ALA A 52 -17.72 3.87 18.47
N THR A 53 -17.89 2.57 18.20
CA THR A 53 -17.22 1.91 17.07
C THR A 53 -17.62 2.54 15.74
N TRP A 54 -18.93 2.74 15.55
CA TRP A 54 -19.43 3.39 14.34
C TRP A 54 -18.91 4.82 14.19
N GLY A 55 -18.89 5.61 15.27
CA GLY A 55 -18.31 6.95 15.27
C GLY A 55 -16.81 6.95 14.92
N MET A 56 -16.05 5.96 15.42
CA MET A 56 -14.62 5.86 15.11
C MET A 56 -14.33 5.58 13.63
N THR A 57 -15.25 4.97 12.88
CA THR A 57 -15.05 4.76 11.42
C THR A 57 -15.05 6.06 10.61
N PHE A 58 -15.60 7.15 11.15
CA PHE A 58 -15.55 8.48 10.52
C PHE A 58 -14.35 9.32 10.95
N VAL A 59 -13.73 8.98 12.07
CA VAL A 59 -12.63 9.74 12.64
C VAL A 59 -11.27 9.14 12.28
N LEU A 60 -11.23 7.79 12.18
CA LEU A 60 -10.01 7.06 11.88
C LEU A 60 -9.77 7.07 10.36
N PRO A 61 -8.65 7.63 9.88
CA PRO A 61 -8.30 7.60 8.46
C PRO A 61 -8.24 6.16 7.95
N SER A 62 -8.73 5.93 6.73
CA SER A 62 -8.67 4.62 6.08
C SER A 62 -7.61 4.63 4.99
N GLY A 63 -6.73 3.64 5.00
CA GLY A 63 -5.74 3.39 3.98
C GLY A 63 -5.72 1.92 3.59
N PHE A 64 -4.99 1.58 2.55
CA PHE A 64 -4.83 0.20 2.12
C PHE A 64 -3.55 -0.41 2.69
N ILE A 65 -2.41 -0.10 2.09
CA ILE A 65 -1.10 -0.51 2.55
C ILE A 65 -0.29 0.75 2.83
N PRO A 66 0.23 0.96 4.05
CA PRO A 66 0.99 2.16 4.37
C PRO A 66 2.31 2.19 3.59
N ASN A 67 2.74 3.37 3.19
CA ASN A 67 4.04 3.56 2.55
C ASN A 67 5.14 3.27 3.57
N GLU A 68 5.88 2.19 3.34
CA GLU A 68 6.96 1.74 4.21
C GLU A 68 8.29 2.39 3.82
N ASP A 69 9.07 2.76 4.81
CA ASP A 69 10.46 3.14 4.60
C ASP A 69 11.31 1.90 4.34
N GLN A 70 11.59 1.63 3.07
CA GLN A 70 12.37 0.47 2.63
C GLN A 70 13.89 0.72 2.68
N GLY A 71 14.35 1.88 3.19
CA GLY A 71 15.75 2.26 3.18
C GLY A 71 16.29 2.57 1.79
N MET A 72 15.42 2.92 0.85
CA MET A 72 15.77 3.19 -0.55
C MET A 72 14.92 4.33 -1.10
N ILE A 73 15.54 5.18 -1.94
CA ILE A 73 14.88 6.22 -2.71
C ILE A 73 15.25 6.03 -4.17
N TYR A 74 14.27 6.13 -5.06
CA TYR A 74 14.50 6.17 -6.50
C TYR A 74 14.58 7.62 -6.98
N VAL A 75 15.41 7.84 -7.98
CA VAL A 75 15.49 9.11 -8.71
C VAL A 75 15.31 8.86 -10.19
N ASN A 76 14.40 9.61 -10.83
CA ASN A 76 14.23 9.67 -12.26
C ASN A 76 14.87 10.96 -12.78
N VAL A 77 15.60 10.87 -13.88
CA VAL A 77 16.31 11.99 -14.48
C VAL A 77 15.93 12.06 -15.95
N ASP A 78 15.08 13.02 -16.28
CA ASP A 78 14.59 13.23 -17.64
C ASP A 78 15.33 14.41 -18.28
N ALA A 79 16.30 14.13 -19.14
CA ALA A 79 16.96 15.15 -19.94
C ALA A 79 16.01 15.68 -21.04
N PRO A 80 16.23 16.88 -21.59
CA PRO A 80 15.40 17.43 -22.63
C PRO A 80 15.20 16.46 -23.80
N PRO A 81 14.00 16.42 -24.41
CA PRO A 81 13.71 15.52 -25.51
C PRO A 81 14.75 15.61 -26.64
N GLY A 82 15.30 14.47 -27.04
CA GLY A 82 16.40 14.40 -28.03
C GLY A 82 17.81 14.56 -27.46
N ALA A 83 17.96 14.59 -26.13
CA ALA A 83 19.28 14.55 -25.50
C ALA A 83 20.00 13.23 -25.79
N THR A 84 21.32 13.29 -25.85
CA THR A 84 22.17 12.09 -26.01
C THR A 84 22.34 11.35 -24.69
N LEU A 85 22.76 10.09 -24.76
CA LEU A 85 22.99 9.26 -23.58
C LEU A 85 24.06 9.85 -22.66
N GLU A 86 25.13 10.43 -23.25
CA GLU A 86 26.20 11.08 -22.51
C GLU A 86 25.73 12.29 -21.70
N ARG A 87 24.72 13.00 -22.22
CA ARG A 87 24.11 14.12 -21.50
C ARG A 87 23.28 13.64 -20.31
N SER A 88 22.52 12.57 -20.47
CA SER A 88 21.76 11.95 -19.40
C SER A 88 22.69 11.34 -18.34
N GLU A 89 23.78 10.68 -18.76
CA GLU A 89 24.82 10.18 -17.87
C GLU A 89 25.51 11.32 -17.10
N ALA A 90 25.85 12.43 -17.77
CA ALA A 90 26.44 13.59 -17.11
C ALA A 90 25.51 14.21 -16.07
N ALA A 91 24.18 14.23 -16.32
CA ALA A 91 23.19 14.68 -15.33
C ALA A 91 23.12 13.73 -14.13
N LEU A 92 23.09 12.42 -14.37
CA LEU A 92 23.14 11.40 -13.31
C LEU A 92 24.40 11.50 -12.45
N ASN A 93 25.57 11.69 -13.08
CA ASN A 93 26.83 11.87 -12.38
C ASN A 93 26.83 13.12 -11.49
N LYS A 94 26.18 14.21 -11.90
CA LYS A 94 26.01 15.41 -11.06
C LYS A 94 25.10 15.12 -9.85
N VAL A 95 24.00 14.39 -10.05
CA VAL A 95 23.12 13.95 -8.95
C VAL A 95 23.89 13.08 -7.97
N GLN A 96 24.61 12.09 -8.47
CA GLN A 96 25.45 11.21 -7.65
C GLN A 96 26.50 11.99 -6.85
N ALA A 97 27.21 12.93 -7.49
CA ALA A 97 28.22 13.75 -6.83
C ALA A 97 27.63 14.67 -5.75
N ALA A 98 26.38 15.12 -5.92
CA ALA A 98 25.69 15.97 -4.95
C ALA A 98 25.18 15.20 -3.72
N LEU A 99 24.79 13.93 -3.89
CA LEU A 99 24.12 13.14 -2.86
C LEU A 99 25.03 12.14 -2.15
N LEU A 100 25.99 11.53 -2.84
CA LEU A 100 26.88 10.50 -2.26
C LEU A 100 27.68 10.96 -1.02
N PRO A 101 28.05 12.26 -0.85
CA PRO A 101 28.75 12.72 0.35
C PRO A 101 27.88 12.87 1.59
N LEU A 102 26.55 12.65 1.51
CA LEU A 102 25.63 12.77 2.63
C LEU A 102 25.75 11.53 3.54
N GLU A 103 25.67 11.74 4.86
CA GLU A 103 25.83 10.67 5.87
C GLU A 103 24.70 9.63 5.80
N GLU A 104 23.52 10.04 5.32
CA GLU A 104 22.34 9.17 5.19
C GLU A 104 22.39 8.27 3.94
N VAL A 105 23.34 8.50 3.02
CA VAL A 105 23.48 7.75 1.77
C VAL A 105 24.59 6.71 1.91
N GLU A 106 24.23 5.44 1.77
CA GLU A 106 25.20 4.34 1.78
C GLU A 106 25.79 4.11 0.38
N THR A 107 24.94 3.96 -0.64
CA THR A 107 25.34 3.74 -2.02
C THR A 107 24.35 4.35 -3.00
N ILE A 108 24.84 4.72 -4.18
CA ILE A 108 24.01 5.16 -5.31
C ILE A 108 24.37 4.32 -6.54
N SER A 109 23.38 3.64 -7.10
CA SER A 109 23.47 2.95 -8.38
C SER A 109 22.72 3.75 -9.44
N THR A 110 23.34 4.02 -10.58
CA THR A 110 22.73 4.78 -11.68
C THR A 110 22.66 3.96 -12.95
N LEU A 111 21.59 4.16 -13.72
CA LEU A 111 21.36 3.54 -15.02
C LEU A 111 20.95 4.63 -16.02
N ALA A 112 21.79 4.91 -17.01
CA ALA A 112 21.46 5.81 -18.11
C ALA A 112 20.73 5.05 -19.23
N GLY A 113 19.78 5.72 -19.87
CA GLY A 113 19.01 5.15 -20.98
C GLY A 113 17.70 4.49 -20.60
N TYR A 114 17.24 4.61 -19.34
CA TYR A 114 15.99 4.01 -18.87
C TYR A 114 15.28 4.91 -17.87
N SER A 115 13.95 5.02 -17.99
CA SER A 115 13.08 5.64 -16.99
C SER A 115 12.26 4.57 -16.29
N LEU A 116 12.39 4.46 -14.97
CA LEU A 116 11.60 3.50 -14.19
C LEU A 116 10.12 3.92 -14.12
N MET A 117 9.86 5.23 -14.07
CA MET A 117 8.52 5.77 -13.90
C MET A 117 7.61 5.46 -15.12
N THR A 118 8.17 5.58 -16.32
CA THR A 118 7.43 5.33 -17.57
C THR A 118 7.73 3.97 -18.21
N GLU A 119 8.67 3.19 -17.65
CA GLU A 119 9.18 1.93 -18.21
C GLU A 119 9.68 2.09 -19.65
N THR A 120 10.29 3.23 -19.95
CA THR A 120 10.70 3.59 -21.30
C THR A 120 12.22 3.56 -21.44
N GLU A 121 12.70 2.92 -22.50
CA GLU A 121 14.10 2.99 -22.92
C GLU A 121 14.31 4.18 -23.86
N GLY A 122 15.38 4.96 -23.65
CA GLY A 122 15.71 6.08 -24.52
C GLY A 122 16.89 6.89 -23.98
N ALA A 123 17.66 7.47 -24.90
CA ALA A 123 18.90 8.18 -24.56
C ALA A 123 18.70 9.38 -23.62
N SER A 124 17.50 9.99 -23.61
CA SER A 124 17.20 11.14 -22.76
C SER A 124 16.77 10.77 -21.34
N PHE A 125 16.68 9.46 -21.02
CA PHE A 125 16.22 8.99 -19.72
C PHE A 125 17.37 8.50 -18.85
N GLY A 126 17.21 8.61 -17.56
CA GLY A 126 18.11 8.06 -16.58
C GLY A 126 17.40 7.77 -15.27
N MET A 127 17.84 6.77 -14.56
CA MET A 127 17.35 6.46 -13.22
C MET A 127 18.51 6.21 -12.26
N GLY A 128 18.23 6.39 -10.97
CA GLY A 128 19.14 6.01 -9.90
C GLY A 128 18.40 5.35 -8.76
N MET A 129 19.10 4.47 -8.05
CA MET A 129 18.68 3.86 -6.81
C MET A 129 19.63 4.30 -5.71
N ILE A 130 19.12 5.01 -4.73
CA ILE A 130 19.85 5.54 -3.58
C ILE A 130 19.53 4.64 -2.40
N ASN A 131 20.49 3.85 -1.95
CA ASN A 131 20.37 3.07 -0.73
C ASN A 131 20.77 3.94 0.45
N LEU A 132 19.92 3.97 1.45
CA LEU A 132 20.10 4.75 2.66
C LEU A 132 20.81 3.92 3.72
N THR A 133 21.49 4.60 4.64
CA THR A 133 22.03 3.98 5.86
C THR A 133 20.92 3.32 6.69
N PRO A 134 21.22 2.29 7.50
CA PRO A 134 20.24 1.63 8.35
C PRO A 134 19.45 2.59 9.23
N TRP A 135 18.20 2.25 9.55
CA TRP A 135 17.24 3.10 10.29
C TRP A 135 17.70 3.52 11.69
N ASP A 136 18.60 2.75 12.31
CA ASP A 136 19.22 3.04 13.62
C ASP A 136 20.40 4.02 13.54
N GLN A 137 20.86 4.33 12.32
CA GLN A 137 21.98 5.23 12.04
C GLN A 137 21.53 6.56 11.43
N ARG A 138 20.25 6.75 11.17
CA ARG A 138 19.68 7.99 10.61
C ARG A 138 18.47 8.45 11.41
N GLU A 139 18.28 9.76 11.51
CA GLU A 139 17.15 10.38 12.20
C GLU A 139 15.94 10.58 11.27
N GLN A 140 16.19 10.85 9.99
CA GLN A 140 15.16 11.16 9.00
C GLN A 140 14.67 9.92 8.27
N THR A 141 13.38 9.92 7.95
CA THR A 141 12.76 8.88 7.11
C THR A 141 13.10 9.08 5.63
N ALA A 142 12.96 8.03 4.82
CA ALA A 142 13.15 8.13 3.37
C ALA A 142 12.24 9.20 2.74
N ALA A 143 11.00 9.33 3.21
CA ALA A 143 10.07 10.35 2.73
C ALA A 143 10.52 11.80 3.05
N GLU A 144 11.07 12.03 4.24
CA GLU A 144 11.62 13.35 4.61
C GLU A 144 12.88 13.67 3.81
N LEU A 145 13.75 12.67 3.57
CA LEU A 145 14.97 12.83 2.80
C LEU A 145 14.71 13.17 1.33
N MET A 146 13.59 12.75 0.74
CA MET A 146 13.25 13.13 -0.65
C MET A 146 13.21 14.64 -0.84
N SER A 147 12.60 15.39 0.09
CA SER A 147 12.55 16.85 0.01
C SER A 147 13.93 17.48 0.15
N VAL A 148 14.77 16.97 1.05
CA VAL A 148 16.15 17.41 1.23
C VAL A 148 16.99 17.16 -0.02
N TYR A 149 16.83 15.99 -0.65
CA TYR A 149 17.55 15.65 -1.89
C TYR A 149 17.07 16.48 -3.07
N ALA A 150 15.76 16.76 -3.18
CA ALA A 150 15.23 17.64 -4.21
C ALA A 150 15.82 19.06 -4.11
N ASP A 151 15.89 19.62 -2.90
CA ASP A 151 16.52 20.94 -2.67
C ASP A 151 18.02 20.91 -2.99
N ARG A 152 18.72 19.82 -2.65
CA ARG A 152 20.15 19.66 -2.87
C ARG A 152 20.52 19.65 -4.35
N VAL A 153 19.68 19.03 -5.20
CA VAL A 153 19.88 18.94 -6.66
C VAL A 153 19.20 20.05 -7.45
N ALA A 154 18.44 20.92 -6.81
CA ALA A 154 17.66 22.00 -7.46
C ALA A 154 18.48 22.95 -8.35
N HIS A 155 19.82 23.01 -8.13
CA HIS A 155 20.76 23.78 -8.95
C HIS A 155 21.09 23.10 -10.29
N ILE A 156 20.82 21.82 -10.47
CA ILE A 156 21.04 21.05 -11.71
C ILE A 156 19.86 21.34 -12.65
N LYS A 157 20.10 22.12 -13.71
CA LYS A 157 19.07 22.54 -14.68
C LYS A 157 19.17 21.78 -16.01
N ASP A 158 20.05 20.81 -16.10
CA ASP A 158 20.31 20.06 -17.32
C ASP A 158 19.24 18.99 -17.61
N ALA A 159 18.50 18.60 -16.58
CA ALA A 159 17.44 17.60 -16.63
C ALA A 159 16.35 17.92 -15.58
N ASP A 160 15.17 17.35 -15.76
CA ASP A 160 14.14 17.26 -14.74
C ASP A 160 14.46 16.08 -13.81
N ILE A 161 14.54 16.34 -12.50
CA ILE A 161 14.97 15.36 -11.51
C ILE A 161 13.84 15.17 -10.53
N GLN A 162 13.33 13.93 -10.43
CA GLN A 162 12.22 13.58 -9.56
C GLN A 162 12.63 12.44 -8.63
N PHE A 163 12.35 12.60 -7.33
CA PHE A 163 12.56 11.56 -6.33
C PHE A 163 11.23 10.92 -5.96
N PHE A 164 11.25 9.61 -5.75
CA PHE A 164 10.06 8.86 -5.33
C PHE A 164 10.47 7.61 -4.55
N LEU A 165 9.57 7.12 -3.73
CA LEU A 165 9.77 5.88 -2.98
C LEU A 165 9.44 4.67 -3.87
N PRO A 166 10.11 3.53 -3.66
CA PRO A 166 9.72 2.29 -4.31
C PRO A 166 8.29 1.88 -3.94
N PRO A 167 7.59 1.15 -4.80
CA PRO A 167 6.25 0.67 -4.49
C PRO A 167 6.29 -0.23 -3.25
N THR A 168 5.28 -0.12 -2.40
CA THR A 168 5.20 -0.90 -1.15
C THR A 168 5.12 -2.40 -1.43
N VAL A 169 4.45 -2.78 -2.53
CA VAL A 169 4.36 -4.17 -3.00
C VAL A 169 5.00 -4.26 -4.37
N PRO A 170 6.11 -5.01 -4.53
CA PRO A 170 6.75 -5.21 -5.83
C PRO A 170 5.76 -5.81 -6.85
N GLY A 171 5.74 -5.23 -8.06
CA GLY A 171 4.85 -5.66 -9.15
C GLY A 171 3.48 -4.96 -9.20
N PHE A 172 3.17 -4.11 -8.25
CA PHE A 172 1.95 -3.29 -8.25
C PHE A 172 2.28 -1.80 -8.44
N GLY A 173 2.78 -1.45 -9.63
CA GLY A 173 3.23 -0.11 -9.96
C GLY A 173 4.74 0.08 -9.80
N ASN A 174 5.24 1.28 -10.14
CA ASN A 174 6.66 1.60 -10.21
C ASN A 174 7.11 2.57 -9.11
N ALA A 175 6.17 3.25 -8.47
CA ALA A 175 6.38 4.20 -7.40
C ALA A 175 5.37 3.98 -6.27
N SER A 176 5.68 4.53 -5.08
CA SER A 176 4.69 4.67 -4.01
C SER A 176 3.57 5.65 -4.40
N GLY A 177 2.49 5.65 -3.62
CA GLY A 177 1.34 6.52 -3.87
C GLY A 177 0.33 5.93 -4.83
N PHE A 178 -0.36 6.79 -5.59
CA PHE A 178 -1.37 6.36 -6.54
C PHE A 178 -0.88 6.43 -7.98
N GLU A 179 -1.40 5.54 -8.80
CA GLU A 179 -1.20 5.49 -10.24
C GLU A 179 -2.54 5.48 -10.94
N LEU A 180 -2.72 6.45 -11.86
CA LEU A 180 -3.95 6.69 -12.59
C LEU A 180 -3.69 6.70 -14.09
N ARG A 181 -4.55 6.08 -14.87
CA ARG A 181 -4.54 6.08 -16.34
C ARG A 181 -5.61 7.02 -16.84
N LEU A 182 -5.21 8.20 -17.31
CA LEU A 182 -6.11 9.12 -18.04
C LEU A 182 -6.28 8.59 -19.46
N GLN A 183 -7.48 8.15 -19.79
CA GLN A 183 -7.82 7.54 -21.08
C GLN A 183 -8.47 8.55 -22.02
N ASP A 184 -8.03 8.55 -23.29
CA ASP A 184 -8.72 9.21 -24.40
C ASP A 184 -9.63 8.21 -25.12
N LYS A 185 -10.95 8.38 -24.96
CA LYS A 185 -11.99 7.59 -25.62
C LYS A 185 -12.51 8.26 -26.90
N THR A 186 -11.97 9.46 -27.23
CA THR A 186 -12.40 10.21 -28.42
C THR A 186 -11.58 9.86 -29.65
N ALA A 187 -10.46 9.16 -29.50
CA ALA A 187 -9.44 8.97 -30.52
C ALA A 187 -8.91 10.31 -31.08
N GLY A 188 -8.78 11.31 -30.21
CA GLY A 188 -8.25 12.63 -30.50
C GLY A 188 -6.76 12.65 -30.80
N THR A 189 -6.20 13.84 -30.89
CA THR A 189 -4.76 14.01 -31.12
C THR A 189 -3.96 13.85 -29.81
N PHE A 190 -2.68 13.48 -29.91
CA PHE A 190 -1.79 13.40 -28.76
C PHE A 190 -1.58 14.76 -28.07
N ALA A 191 -1.71 15.86 -28.81
CA ALA A 191 -1.62 17.22 -28.26
C ALA A 191 -2.83 17.55 -27.39
N GLU A 192 -4.04 17.14 -27.77
CA GLU A 192 -5.25 17.29 -26.95
C GLU A 192 -5.17 16.48 -25.66
N LEU A 193 -4.69 15.23 -25.73
CA LEU A 193 -4.47 14.41 -24.53
C LEU A 193 -3.48 15.06 -23.57
N ASP A 194 -2.38 15.63 -24.09
CA ASP A 194 -1.38 16.34 -23.30
C ASP A 194 -1.94 17.58 -22.60
N GLU A 195 -2.75 18.37 -23.32
CA GLU A 195 -3.41 19.57 -22.78
C GLU A 195 -4.37 19.20 -21.62
N VAL A 196 -5.19 18.17 -21.84
CA VAL A 196 -6.11 17.65 -20.80
C VAL A 196 -5.32 17.11 -19.61
N ALA A 197 -4.25 16.32 -19.85
CA ALA A 197 -3.41 15.78 -18.79
C ALA A 197 -2.73 16.89 -17.97
N LYS A 198 -2.17 17.91 -18.62
CA LYS A 198 -1.54 19.06 -17.94
C LYS A 198 -2.53 19.87 -17.11
N ASN A 199 -3.72 20.14 -17.66
CA ASN A 199 -4.76 20.83 -16.91
C ASN A 199 -5.22 20.02 -15.70
N PHE A 200 -5.42 18.73 -15.86
CA PHE A 200 -5.81 17.84 -14.78
C PHE A 200 -4.74 17.75 -13.70
N VAL A 201 -3.46 17.52 -14.06
CA VAL A 201 -2.32 17.52 -13.13
C VAL A 201 -2.19 18.84 -12.38
N ALA A 202 -2.38 19.99 -13.06
CA ALA A 202 -2.34 21.30 -12.42
C ALA A 202 -3.44 21.47 -11.35
N LYS A 203 -4.64 20.93 -11.62
CA LYS A 203 -5.75 20.94 -10.65
C LYS A 203 -5.51 20.00 -9.49
N LEU A 204 -4.96 18.80 -9.73
CA LEU A 204 -4.59 17.87 -8.68
C LEU A 204 -3.51 18.46 -7.75
N ASN A 205 -2.48 19.09 -8.30
CA ASN A 205 -1.45 19.76 -7.50
C ASN A 205 -1.93 21.00 -6.73
N ALA A 206 -3.08 21.58 -7.09
CA ALA A 206 -3.69 22.68 -6.36
C ALA A 206 -4.50 22.21 -5.13
N ASP A 207 -4.80 20.92 -5.01
CA ASP A 207 -5.52 20.35 -3.87
C ASP A 207 -4.53 20.04 -2.73
N PRO A 208 -4.76 20.55 -1.51
CA PRO A 208 -3.86 20.34 -0.38
C PRO A 208 -3.79 18.88 0.10
N ARG A 209 -4.69 18.01 -0.35
CA ARG A 209 -4.70 16.58 -0.03
C ARG A 209 -3.70 15.77 -0.86
N LEU A 210 -3.16 16.35 -1.93
CA LEU A 210 -2.29 15.67 -2.90
C LEU A 210 -0.93 16.35 -2.99
N THR A 211 0.11 15.61 -3.35
CA THR A 211 1.46 16.13 -3.55
C THR A 211 2.18 15.37 -4.64
N GLY A 212 3.13 16.04 -5.31
CA GLY A 212 4.01 15.39 -6.28
C GLY A 212 3.30 14.82 -7.51
N VAL A 213 2.13 15.37 -7.90
CA VAL A 213 1.39 14.83 -9.03
C VAL A 213 2.08 15.19 -10.34
N THR A 214 2.41 14.18 -11.13
CA THR A 214 3.11 14.33 -12.41
C THR A 214 2.48 13.44 -13.49
N SER A 215 2.72 13.82 -14.77
CA SER A 215 2.39 13.00 -15.93
C SER A 215 3.64 12.69 -16.72
N GLY A 216 3.88 11.41 -17.01
CA GLY A 216 4.98 10.97 -17.86
C GLY A 216 4.71 11.09 -19.38
N PHE A 217 3.54 11.59 -19.78
CA PHE A 217 3.18 11.72 -21.20
C PHE A 217 3.75 12.98 -21.82
N ASN A 218 4.52 12.83 -22.92
CA ASN A 218 5.10 13.95 -23.67
C ASN A 218 4.95 13.73 -25.18
N PRO A 219 4.08 14.49 -25.87
CA PRO A 219 3.87 14.38 -27.30
C PRO A 219 4.91 15.17 -28.14
N ASN A 220 5.80 15.93 -27.49
CA ASN A 220 6.70 16.85 -28.17
C ASN A 220 8.12 16.28 -28.32
N PHE A 221 8.25 14.96 -28.47
CA PHE A 221 9.54 14.35 -28.75
C PHE A 221 9.92 14.58 -30.22
N PRO A 222 11.12 15.15 -30.51
CA PRO A 222 11.55 15.42 -31.87
C PRO A 222 11.84 14.12 -32.62
N GLN A 223 11.26 13.98 -33.80
CA GLN A 223 11.41 12.81 -34.66
C GLN A 223 11.69 13.26 -36.08
N TYR A 224 12.31 12.41 -36.90
CA TYR A 224 12.48 12.61 -38.32
C TYR A 224 11.68 11.58 -39.10
N LEU A 225 10.70 12.07 -39.88
CA LEU A 225 9.91 11.22 -40.74
C LEU A 225 10.63 11.07 -42.07
N LEU A 226 11.03 9.86 -42.40
CA LEU A 226 11.65 9.50 -43.65
C LEU A 226 10.55 9.12 -44.65
N ARG A 227 10.45 9.87 -45.74
CA ARG A 227 9.50 9.59 -46.82
C ARG A 227 10.24 9.06 -48.05
N VAL A 228 9.94 7.81 -48.40
CA VAL A 228 10.51 7.16 -49.59
C VAL A 228 9.62 7.39 -50.80
N ASP A 229 10.17 7.95 -51.88
CA ASP A 229 9.50 8.03 -53.16
C ASP A 229 9.61 6.66 -53.86
N LEU A 230 8.53 5.86 -53.71
CA LEU A 230 8.50 4.50 -54.24
C LEU A 230 8.65 4.45 -55.77
N ALA A 231 8.14 5.49 -56.50
CA ALA A 231 8.25 5.55 -57.94
C ALA A 231 9.68 5.82 -58.42
N LYS A 232 10.41 6.71 -57.72
CA LYS A 232 11.82 6.95 -57.98
C LYS A 232 12.69 5.75 -57.60
N ALA A 233 12.44 5.14 -56.43
CA ALA A 233 13.14 3.94 -55.98
C ALA A 233 13.01 2.79 -57.00
N ALA A 234 11.80 2.57 -57.53
CA ALA A 234 11.56 1.54 -58.53
C ALA A 234 12.31 1.84 -59.88
N LYS A 235 12.31 3.10 -60.32
CA LYS A 235 13.06 3.51 -61.53
C LYS A 235 14.58 3.34 -61.36
N LEU A 236 15.08 3.52 -60.17
CA LEU A 236 16.49 3.37 -59.86
C LEU A 236 16.87 1.89 -59.57
N GLY A 237 15.92 0.98 -59.62
CA GLY A 237 16.12 -0.45 -59.35
C GLY A 237 16.45 -0.77 -57.89
N ILE A 238 15.99 0.07 -56.97
CA ILE A 238 16.26 -0.06 -55.54
C ILE A 238 15.20 -0.98 -54.89
N ASN A 239 15.68 -1.95 -54.10
CA ASN A 239 14.84 -2.68 -53.18
C ASN A 239 14.67 -1.86 -51.88
N VAL A 240 13.45 -1.33 -51.67
CA VAL A 240 13.18 -0.46 -50.52
C VAL A 240 13.41 -1.17 -49.18
N ASN A 241 13.02 -2.47 -49.06
CA ASN A 241 13.19 -3.21 -47.81
C ASN A 241 14.65 -3.37 -47.45
N GLU A 242 15.51 -3.84 -48.38
CA GLU A 242 16.96 -3.98 -48.15
C GLU A 242 17.60 -2.63 -47.85
N SER A 243 17.14 -1.54 -48.50
CA SER A 243 17.64 -0.20 -48.21
C SER A 243 17.26 0.26 -46.80
N MET A 244 16.04 -0.01 -46.35
CA MET A 244 15.62 0.34 -44.99
C MET A 244 16.32 -0.50 -43.93
N GLU A 245 16.55 -1.81 -44.17
CA GLU A 245 17.35 -2.68 -43.28
C GLU A 245 18.79 -2.19 -43.18
N THR A 246 19.39 -1.74 -44.31
CA THR A 246 20.73 -1.15 -44.31
C THR A 246 20.75 0.12 -43.47
N LEU A 247 19.77 1.02 -43.68
CA LEU A 247 19.66 2.27 -42.92
C LEU A 247 19.46 2.01 -41.43
N GLN A 248 18.59 1.03 -41.08
CA GLN A 248 18.41 0.59 -39.71
C GLN A 248 19.71 0.11 -39.08
N SER A 249 20.51 -0.65 -39.81
CA SER A 249 21.81 -1.14 -39.32
C SER A 249 22.78 0.01 -39.06
N TYR A 250 22.79 1.05 -39.89
CA TYR A 250 23.63 2.22 -39.71
C TYR A 250 23.25 3.07 -38.49
N VAL A 251 21.94 3.37 -38.35
CA VAL A 251 21.44 4.33 -37.34
C VAL A 251 20.97 3.64 -36.08
N GLY A 252 20.14 2.60 -36.23
CA GLY A 252 19.48 1.90 -35.13
C GLY A 252 20.24 0.72 -34.55
N SER A 253 21.39 0.37 -35.13
CA SER A 253 22.18 -0.83 -34.85
C SER A 253 21.58 -2.14 -35.38
N PHE A 254 22.47 -3.08 -35.67
CA PHE A 254 22.16 -4.45 -36.09
C PHE A 254 22.76 -5.46 -35.13
N TYR A 255 21.90 -6.29 -34.55
CA TYR A 255 22.34 -7.39 -33.71
C TYR A 255 22.86 -8.54 -34.62
N SER A 256 24.18 -8.80 -34.56
CA SER A 256 24.83 -9.77 -35.43
C SER A 256 24.94 -11.15 -34.78
N SER A 257 25.47 -11.21 -33.56
CA SER A 257 25.72 -12.48 -32.86
C SER A 257 25.97 -12.27 -31.37
N ASN A 258 26.25 -13.37 -30.67
CA ASN A 258 26.70 -13.35 -29.27
C ASN A 258 28.09 -13.95 -29.16
N PHE A 259 28.87 -13.51 -28.17
CA PHE A 259 30.04 -14.22 -27.71
C PHE A 259 30.05 -14.38 -26.19
N VAL A 260 30.67 -15.43 -25.71
CA VAL A 260 30.80 -15.70 -24.26
C VAL A 260 32.20 -15.30 -23.80
N ARG A 261 32.25 -14.47 -22.76
CA ARG A 261 33.51 -14.07 -22.10
C ARG A 261 33.28 -13.92 -20.62
N PHE A 262 34.20 -14.38 -19.80
CA PHE A 262 34.10 -14.34 -18.34
C PHE A 262 32.83 -15.01 -17.77
N GLY A 263 32.31 -16.05 -18.45
CA GLY A 263 31.08 -16.75 -18.03
C GLY A 263 29.77 -15.98 -18.32
N GLN A 264 29.83 -14.83 -18.99
CA GLN A 264 28.68 -14.04 -19.40
C GLN A 264 28.58 -13.97 -20.93
N MET A 265 27.33 -13.81 -21.41
CA MET A 265 27.03 -13.68 -22.83
C MET A 265 26.92 -12.21 -23.19
N TYR A 266 27.72 -11.80 -24.19
CA TYR A 266 27.72 -10.42 -24.72
C TYR A 266 27.16 -10.40 -26.12
N LYS A 267 26.37 -9.36 -26.43
CA LYS A 267 25.82 -9.13 -27.77
C LYS A 267 26.84 -8.40 -28.64
N VAL A 268 26.95 -8.80 -29.88
CA VAL A 268 27.70 -8.08 -30.93
C VAL A 268 26.73 -7.22 -31.70
N MET A 269 26.82 -5.92 -31.52
CA MET A 269 26.02 -4.92 -32.20
C MET A 269 26.84 -4.18 -33.24
N LEU A 270 26.35 -4.06 -34.46
CA LEU A 270 26.94 -3.30 -35.56
C LEU A 270 26.21 -1.99 -35.75
N GLN A 271 26.92 -0.90 -35.83
CA GLN A 271 26.37 0.45 -36.05
C GLN A 271 27.39 1.33 -36.74
N ALA A 272 26.97 2.35 -37.46
CA ALA A 272 27.87 3.34 -38.00
C ALA A 272 28.62 4.07 -36.87
N ALA A 273 29.89 4.42 -37.10
CA ALA A 273 30.61 5.23 -36.15
C ALA A 273 29.96 6.61 -35.96
N PRO A 274 30.07 7.23 -34.75
CA PRO A 274 29.34 8.46 -34.44
C PRO A 274 29.53 9.58 -35.48
N GLU A 275 30.71 9.76 -36.02
CA GLU A 275 31.03 10.77 -37.01
C GLU A 275 30.22 10.69 -38.31
N TYR A 276 29.60 9.51 -38.61
CA TYR A 276 28.77 9.29 -39.81
C TYR A 276 27.27 9.35 -39.53
N ARG A 277 26.85 9.69 -38.31
CA ARG A 277 25.47 9.74 -37.89
C ARG A 277 25.16 10.85 -36.87
N MET A 278 26.04 11.86 -36.78
CA MET A 278 25.88 12.97 -35.82
C MET A 278 24.75 13.93 -36.23
N ASN A 279 24.61 14.17 -37.54
CA ASN A 279 23.60 15.07 -38.07
C ASN A 279 22.53 14.30 -38.86
N PRO A 280 21.29 14.74 -38.87
CA PRO A 280 20.24 14.10 -39.66
C PRO A 280 20.59 14.04 -41.18
N GLU A 281 21.30 15.05 -41.68
CA GLU A 281 21.75 15.15 -43.07
C GLU A 281 22.78 14.07 -43.46
N ASP A 282 23.50 13.50 -42.50
CA ASP A 282 24.47 12.43 -42.75
C ASP A 282 23.83 11.19 -43.38
N LEU A 283 22.51 10.98 -43.11
CA LEU A 283 21.71 9.90 -43.72
C LEU A 283 21.70 9.99 -45.28
N PHE A 284 21.74 11.18 -45.83
CA PHE A 284 21.70 11.40 -47.27
C PHE A 284 23.06 11.14 -47.96
N SER A 285 24.12 11.05 -47.18
CA SER A 285 25.45 10.66 -47.69
C SER A 285 25.65 9.14 -47.78
N LEU A 286 24.70 8.36 -47.21
CA LEU A 286 24.69 6.91 -47.32
C LEU A 286 24.21 6.45 -48.68
N TYR A 287 24.55 5.19 -49.06
CA TYR A 287 24.23 4.63 -50.34
C TYR A 287 23.44 3.32 -50.19
N ALA A 288 22.41 3.17 -51.02
CA ALA A 288 21.67 1.92 -51.22
C ALA A 288 22.18 1.23 -52.50
N LYS A 289 22.31 -0.11 -52.46
CA LYS A 289 22.66 -0.89 -53.64
C LYS A 289 21.44 -1.17 -54.49
N ASN A 290 21.51 -0.92 -55.78
CA ASN A 290 20.45 -1.25 -56.72
C ASN A 290 20.59 -2.69 -57.28
N LYS A 291 19.61 -3.16 -58.05
CA LYS A 291 19.60 -4.48 -58.69
C LYS A 291 20.79 -4.73 -59.65
N GLU A 292 21.34 -3.66 -60.21
CA GLU A 292 22.50 -3.71 -61.13
C GLU A 292 23.84 -3.71 -60.39
N GLY A 293 23.82 -3.56 -59.05
CA GLY A 293 25.01 -3.49 -58.23
C GLY A 293 25.57 -2.08 -58.04
N ASN A 294 24.95 -1.05 -58.61
CA ASN A 294 25.39 0.33 -58.48
C ASN A 294 24.94 0.91 -57.12
N MET A 295 25.78 1.80 -56.58
CA MET A 295 25.50 2.50 -55.31
C MET A 295 24.76 3.81 -55.61
N VAL A 296 23.56 3.95 -55.06
CA VAL A 296 22.67 5.10 -55.23
C VAL A 296 22.51 5.83 -53.91
N PRO A 297 22.78 7.14 -53.80
CA PRO A 297 22.58 7.88 -52.56
C PRO A 297 21.12 7.94 -52.14
N TYR A 298 20.83 7.87 -50.85
CA TYR A 298 19.45 7.94 -50.32
C TYR A 298 18.77 9.24 -50.67
N SER A 299 19.47 10.36 -50.85
CA SER A 299 18.92 11.64 -51.26
C SER A 299 18.16 11.60 -52.58
N ASN A 300 18.44 10.62 -53.48
CA ASN A 300 17.80 10.51 -54.76
C ASN A 300 16.34 10.01 -54.70
N PHE A 301 15.99 9.26 -53.67
CA PHE A 301 14.66 8.64 -53.53
C PHE A 301 14.02 8.81 -52.17
N MET A 302 14.65 9.51 -51.23
CA MET A 302 14.17 9.74 -49.89
C MET A 302 14.19 11.23 -49.53
N THR A 303 13.21 11.67 -48.76
CA THR A 303 13.15 12.99 -48.13
C THR A 303 12.96 12.83 -46.65
N MET A 304 13.39 13.81 -45.88
CA MET A 304 13.31 13.82 -44.43
C MET A 304 12.59 15.08 -43.97
N GLU A 305 11.67 14.92 -43.03
CA GLU A 305 10.87 15.99 -42.45
C GLU A 305 10.95 15.90 -40.92
N ARG A 306 11.23 17.01 -40.26
CA ARG A 306 11.20 17.07 -38.81
C ARG A 306 9.77 17.15 -38.32
N VAL A 307 9.36 16.19 -37.48
CA VAL A 307 8.04 16.11 -36.89
C VAL A 307 8.15 15.99 -35.38
N TYR A 308 7.06 16.20 -34.67
CA TYR A 308 6.97 15.97 -33.23
C TYR A 308 5.91 14.91 -32.97
N GLY A 309 6.18 14.02 -32.03
CA GLY A 309 5.27 12.96 -31.64
C GLY A 309 5.63 12.43 -30.26
N PRO A 310 4.79 11.56 -29.69
CA PRO A 310 5.10 10.94 -28.41
C PRO A 310 6.30 9.98 -28.54
N SER A 311 7.15 9.95 -27.52
CA SER A 311 8.24 8.98 -27.44
C SER A 311 7.71 7.55 -27.31
N GLN A 312 6.57 7.40 -26.62
CA GLN A 312 5.87 6.15 -26.39
C GLN A 312 4.37 6.39 -26.39
N ILE A 313 3.62 5.46 -26.97
CA ILE A 313 2.15 5.43 -26.93
C ILE A 313 1.72 4.27 -26.05
N THR A 314 1.20 4.57 -24.89
CA THR A 314 0.66 3.57 -23.97
C THR A 314 -0.84 3.45 -24.16
N ARG A 315 -1.34 2.22 -24.21
CA ARG A 315 -2.77 1.93 -24.22
C ARG A 315 -3.15 1.12 -23.00
N TYR A 316 -4.22 1.55 -22.36
CA TYR A 316 -4.80 0.84 -21.22
C TYR A 316 -6.25 0.51 -21.56
N ASN A 317 -6.62 -0.77 -21.45
CA ASN A 317 -7.93 -1.26 -21.90
C ASN A 317 -8.30 -0.81 -23.33
N LEU A 318 -7.33 -0.87 -24.25
CA LEU A 318 -7.42 -0.49 -25.67
C LEU A 318 -7.48 1.02 -25.97
N PHE A 319 -7.67 1.87 -24.97
CA PHE A 319 -7.67 3.32 -25.15
C PHE A 319 -6.26 3.91 -24.99
N THR A 320 -5.94 4.93 -25.78
CA THR A 320 -4.71 5.70 -25.58
C THR A 320 -4.76 6.36 -24.22
N SER A 321 -3.70 6.23 -23.43
CA SER A 321 -3.69 6.71 -22.06
C SER A 321 -2.40 7.43 -21.69
N ALA A 322 -2.55 8.45 -20.84
CA ALA A 322 -1.45 9.09 -20.13
C ALA A 322 -1.41 8.58 -18.70
N MET A 323 -0.24 8.16 -18.22
CA MET A 323 -0.04 7.78 -16.82
C MET A 323 0.16 9.04 -15.98
N ILE A 324 -0.59 9.12 -14.88
CA ILE A 324 -0.49 10.17 -13.88
C ILE A 324 -0.17 9.49 -12.55
N THR A 325 0.88 9.94 -11.90
CA THR A 325 1.33 9.44 -10.59
C THR A 325 1.32 10.58 -9.58
N GLY A 326 1.12 10.27 -8.33
CA GLY A 326 1.15 11.24 -7.24
C GLY A 326 1.04 10.56 -5.87
N GLU A 327 1.20 11.33 -4.82
CA GLU A 327 1.15 10.84 -3.45
C GLU A 327 0.11 11.61 -2.63
N ALA A 328 -0.36 10.98 -1.54
CA ALA A 328 -1.12 11.67 -0.53
C ALA A 328 -0.23 12.71 0.17
N ALA A 329 -0.77 13.88 0.47
CA ALA A 329 -0.05 14.88 1.26
C ALA A 329 0.24 14.35 2.67
N PRO A 330 1.30 14.84 3.36
CA PRO A 330 1.62 14.42 4.71
C PRO A 330 0.41 14.53 5.66
N GLY A 331 0.05 13.43 6.31
CA GLY A 331 -1.09 13.37 7.22
C GLY A 331 -2.45 13.09 6.56
N VAL A 332 -2.49 12.92 5.25
CA VAL A 332 -3.68 12.50 4.49
C VAL A 332 -3.58 11.00 4.19
N SER A 333 -4.66 10.27 4.36
CA SER A 333 -4.70 8.83 4.05
C SER A 333 -4.78 8.56 2.55
N SER A 334 -4.35 7.36 2.12
CA SER A 334 -4.47 6.95 0.71
C SER A 334 -5.92 7.00 0.22
N GLY A 335 -6.87 6.54 1.03
CA GLY A 335 -8.30 6.57 0.67
C GLY A 335 -8.86 7.99 0.47
N GLU A 336 -8.42 8.97 1.29
CA GLU A 336 -8.79 10.38 1.12
C GLU A 336 -8.16 10.98 -0.14
N ALA A 337 -6.91 10.63 -0.44
CA ALA A 337 -6.23 11.07 -1.66
C ALA A 337 -6.94 10.54 -2.92
N LEU A 338 -7.30 9.24 -2.94
CA LEU A 338 -8.04 8.65 -4.07
C LEU A 338 -9.41 9.30 -4.26
N ALA A 339 -10.13 9.60 -3.16
CA ALA A 339 -11.41 10.29 -3.22
C ALA A 339 -11.26 11.72 -3.79
N ALA A 340 -10.20 12.44 -3.39
CA ALA A 340 -9.90 13.77 -3.93
C ALA A 340 -9.64 13.75 -5.43
N VAL A 341 -8.89 12.76 -5.92
CA VAL A 341 -8.61 12.59 -7.36
C VAL A 341 -9.91 12.33 -8.13
N GLU A 342 -10.81 11.46 -7.62
CA GLU A 342 -12.10 11.17 -8.26
C GLU A 342 -13.01 12.40 -8.28
N GLU A 343 -13.05 13.16 -7.21
CA GLU A 343 -13.81 14.40 -7.11
C GLU A 343 -13.36 15.39 -8.20
N ILE A 344 -12.05 15.67 -8.28
CA ILE A 344 -11.48 16.58 -9.27
C ILE A 344 -11.63 16.04 -10.69
N ALA A 345 -11.47 14.73 -10.90
CA ALA A 345 -11.68 14.11 -12.21
C ALA A 345 -13.10 14.34 -12.73
N SER A 346 -14.11 14.18 -11.87
CA SER A 346 -15.51 14.39 -12.22
C SER A 346 -15.85 15.85 -12.60
N GLU A 347 -15.10 16.82 -12.04
CA GLU A 347 -15.32 18.25 -12.29
C GLU A 347 -14.55 18.79 -13.51
N VAL A 348 -13.32 18.28 -13.75
CA VAL A 348 -12.36 18.90 -14.67
C VAL A 348 -12.28 18.19 -16.01
N LEU A 349 -12.52 16.87 -16.04
CA LEU A 349 -12.32 16.11 -17.27
C LEU A 349 -13.43 16.39 -18.29
N PRO A 350 -13.07 16.70 -19.56
CA PRO A 350 -14.03 16.90 -20.62
C PRO A 350 -14.66 15.57 -21.05
N ARG A 351 -15.82 15.65 -21.71
CA ARG A 351 -16.51 14.46 -22.23
C ARG A 351 -15.61 13.67 -23.19
N GLY A 352 -15.57 12.35 -23.00
CA GLY A 352 -14.76 11.44 -23.79
C GLY A 352 -13.39 11.15 -23.20
N TYR A 353 -13.03 11.79 -22.10
CA TYR A 353 -11.89 11.41 -21.24
C TYR A 353 -12.39 10.74 -19.98
N ASP A 354 -11.67 9.71 -19.55
CA ASP A 354 -12.01 8.94 -18.36
C ASP A 354 -10.75 8.55 -17.59
N THR A 355 -10.91 8.12 -16.37
CA THR A 355 -9.81 7.69 -15.52
C THR A 355 -9.99 6.26 -15.06
N GLU A 356 -8.92 5.48 -15.09
CA GLU A 356 -8.88 4.16 -14.50
C GLU A 356 -7.68 4.05 -13.54
N TRP A 357 -7.91 3.42 -12.40
CA TRP A 357 -6.85 3.15 -11.44
C TRP A 357 -5.95 2.02 -11.92
N SER A 358 -4.66 2.14 -11.66
CA SER A 358 -3.66 1.09 -11.86
C SER A 358 -2.78 0.93 -10.63
N GLY A 359 -1.93 -0.10 -10.61
CA GLY A 359 -1.05 -0.38 -9.48
C GLY A 359 -1.80 -0.67 -8.17
N VAL A 360 -1.22 -0.25 -7.06
CA VAL A 360 -1.77 -0.45 -5.70
C VAL A 360 -3.12 0.24 -5.52
N ALA A 361 -3.33 1.41 -6.14
CA ALA A 361 -4.58 2.16 -6.05
C ALA A 361 -5.80 1.39 -6.59
N LYS A 362 -5.60 0.60 -7.66
CA LYS A 362 -6.64 -0.30 -8.19
C LYS A 362 -7.01 -1.36 -7.16
N GLU A 363 -6.02 -2.02 -6.56
CA GLU A 363 -6.25 -3.04 -5.53
C GLU A 363 -6.95 -2.46 -4.31
N GLU A 364 -6.62 -1.23 -3.91
CA GLU A 364 -7.29 -0.52 -2.81
C GLU A 364 -8.77 -0.33 -3.10
N LYS A 365 -9.12 0.13 -4.30
CA LYS A 365 -10.52 0.33 -4.71
C LYS A 365 -11.30 -0.98 -4.82
N GLU A 366 -10.72 -2.01 -5.39
CA GLU A 366 -11.35 -3.32 -5.53
C GLU A 366 -11.50 -4.04 -4.18
N SER A 367 -10.55 -3.89 -3.28
CA SER A 367 -10.55 -4.54 -1.96
C SER A 367 -11.49 -3.90 -0.95
N GLY A 368 -11.81 -2.61 -1.10
CA GLY A 368 -12.63 -1.86 -0.14
C GLY A 368 -14.01 -2.48 0.13
N GLY A 369 -14.64 -3.09 -0.88
CA GLY A 369 -15.91 -3.81 -0.73
C GLY A 369 -15.77 -5.23 -0.16
N GLN A 370 -14.63 -5.86 -0.32
CA GLN A 370 -14.42 -7.27 0.06
C GLN A 370 -14.23 -7.45 1.57
N THR A 371 -13.65 -6.47 2.25
CA THR A 371 -13.38 -6.52 3.70
C THR A 371 -14.66 -6.78 4.51
N LEU A 372 -15.74 -6.10 4.19
CA LEU A 372 -17.03 -6.29 4.89
C LEU A 372 -17.55 -7.73 4.72
N VAL A 373 -17.43 -8.28 3.51
CA VAL A 373 -17.84 -9.66 3.20
C VAL A 373 -16.99 -10.66 3.98
N ILE A 374 -15.67 -10.47 4.04
CA ILE A 374 -14.75 -11.31 4.81
C ILE A 374 -15.12 -11.30 6.30
N PHE A 375 -15.37 -10.12 6.88
CA PHE A 375 -15.82 -10.01 8.26
C PHE A 375 -17.16 -10.73 8.51
N ALA A 376 -18.13 -10.57 7.62
CA ALA A 376 -19.42 -11.24 7.73
C ALA A 376 -19.26 -12.77 7.67
N ILE A 377 -18.45 -13.30 6.77
CA ILE A 377 -18.16 -14.74 6.65
C ILE A 377 -17.45 -15.23 7.93
N CYS A 378 -16.45 -14.51 8.43
CA CYS A 378 -15.75 -14.87 9.68
C CYS A 378 -16.70 -14.93 10.87
N LEU A 379 -17.56 -13.92 11.02
CA LEU A 379 -18.57 -13.88 12.09
C LEU A 379 -19.57 -15.02 11.96
N ALA A 380 -20.07 -15.29 10.75
CA ALA A 380 -21.00 -16.39 10.50
C ALA A 380 -20.36 -17.75 10.82
N PHE A 381 -19.10 -17.96 10.41
CA PHE A 381 -18.37 -19.19 10.69
C PHE A 381 -18.16 -19.39 12.19
N VAL A 382 -17.71 -18.37 12.90
CA VAL A 382 -17.54 -18.40 14.36
C VAL A 382 -18.88 -18.65 15.07
N TYR A 383 -19.97 -17.99 14.62
CA TYR A 383 -21.30 -18.22 15.17
C TYR A 383 -21.75 -19.66 15.01
N LEU A 384 -21.63 -20.23 13.80
CA LEU A 384 -22.04 -21.62 13.51
C LEU A 384 -21.20 -22.64 14.30
N LEU A 385 -19.90 -22.40 14.41
CA LEU A 385 -18.99 -23.26 15.19
C LEU A 385 -19.36 -23.25 16.67
N LEU A 386 -19.64 -22.07 17.24
CA LEU A 386 -20.08 -21.94 18.62
C LEU A 386 -21.49 -22.53 18.83
N ALA A 387 -22.41 -22.37 17.88
CA ALA A 387 -23.74 -22.95 17.94
C ALA A 387 -23.67 -24.50 17.95
N ALA A 388 -22.78 -25.09 17.14
CA ALA A 388 -22.53 -26.53 17.16
C ALA A 388 -21.91 -26.99 18.49
N GLN A 389 -20.94 -26.22 19.04
CA GLN A 389 -20.29 -26.56 20.31
C GLN A 389 -21.23 -26.49 21.51
N TYR A 390 -22.14 -25.50 21.55
CA TYR A 390 -23.06 -25.31 22.66
C TYR A 390 -24.43 -26.01 22.48
N GLU A 391 -24.64 -26.65 21.33
CA GLU A 391 -25.92 -27.23 20.96
C GLU A 391 -27.09 -26.23 21.16
N SER A 392 -26.84 -24.94 20.90
CA SER A 392 -27.76 -23.85 21.14
C SER A 392 -27.49 -22.66 20.20
N LEU A 393 -28.54 -22.11 19.61
CA LEU A 393 -28.47 -20.93 18.78
C LEU A 393 -28.40 -19.61 19.59
N LEU A 394 -28.77 -19.62 20.87
CA LEU A 394 -28.77 -18.42 21.72
C LEU A 394 -27.48 -18.18 22.47
N LEU A 395 -26.76 -19.22 22.84
CA LEU A 395 -25.54 -19.12 23.65
C LEU A 395 -24.34 -18.48 22.94
N PRO A 396 -24.20 -18.54 21.60
CA PRO A 396 -23.16 -17.80 20.86
C PRO A 396 -23.39 -16.28 20.83
N LEU A 397 -24.63 -15.80 20.96
CA LEU A 397 -24.94 -14.37 20.83
C LEU A 397 -24.19 -13.47 21.82
N PRO A 398 -24.06 -13.79 23.14
CA PRO A 398 -23.24 -12.99 24.05
C PRO A 398 -21.78 -12.84 23.62
N VAL A 399 -21.23 -13.87 22.95
CA VAL A 399 -19.85 -13.84 22.44
C VAL A 399 -19.73 -12.80 21.33
N ILE A 400 -20.61 -12.90 20.31
CA ILE A 400 -20.58 -12.01 19.15
C ILE A 400 -20.93 -10.57 19.55
N LEU A 401 -21.94 -10.38 20.39
CA LEU A 401 -22.36 -9.06 20.86
C LEU A 401 -21.31 -8.37 21.75
N SER A 402 -20.32 -9.09 22.26
CA SER A 402 -19.21 -8.49 23.02
C SER A 402 -18.08 -7.95 22.14
N LEU A 403 -17.99 -8.34 20.85
CA LEU A 403 -16.91 -7.97 19.94
C LEU A 403 -16.81 -6.46 19.66
N PRO A 404 -17.89 -5.67 19.54
CA PRO A 404 -17.79 -4.23 19.30
C PRO A 404 -16.92 -3.48 20.29
N ALA A 405 -16.87 -3.92 21.55
CA ALA A 405 -15.97 -3.32 22.55
C ALA A 405 -14.48 -3.53 22.20
N GLY A 406 -14.14 -4.68 21.63
CA GLY A 406 -12.78 -4.95 21.15
C GLY A 406 -12.44 -4.17 19.88
N VAL A 407 -13.37 -4.10 18.92
CA VAL A 407 -13.18 -3.31 17.70
C VAL A 407 -12.99 -1.83 18.04
N PHE A 408 -13.80 -1.30 18.94
CA PHE A 408 -13.61 0.06 19.47
C PHE A 408 -12.21 0.24 20.07
N GLY A 409 -11.77 -0.73 20.87
CA GLY A 409 -10.45 -0.70 21.49
C GLY A 409 -9.31 -0.63 20.46
N SER A 410 -9.43 -1.39 19.38
CA SER A 410 -8.48 -1.35 18.26
C SER A 410 -8.45 0.02 17.59
N PHE A 411 -9.58 0.53 17.18
CA PHE A 411 -9.69 1.83 16.50
C PHE A 411 -9.24 2.99 17.39
N PHE A 412 -9.62 2.95 18.67
CA PHE A 412 -9.21 3.96 19.63
C PHE A 412 -7.70 4.01 19.81
N LEU A 413 -7.03 2.87 19.95
CA LEU A 413 -5.58 2.85 20.14
C LEU A 413 -4.83 3.20 18.84
N LEU A 414 -5.33 2.78 17.67
CA LEU A 414 -4.79 3.23 16.37
C LEU A 414 -4.86 4.75 16.25
N TYR A 415 -6.00 5.35 16.58
CA TYR A 415 -6.20 6.80 16.55
C TYR A 415 -5.24 7.53 17.51
N VAL A 416 -5.09 7.06 18.76
CA VAL A 416 -4.19 7.67 19.74
C VAL A 416 -2.71 7.63 19.30
N VAL A 417 -2.31 6.55 18.62
CA VAL A 417 -0.94 6.39 18.11
C VAL A 417 -0.73 7.09 16.77
N GLY A 418 -1.81 7.56 16.11
CA GLY A 418 -1.74 8.21 14.80
C GLY A 418 -1.54 7.25 13.63
N LEU A 419 -2.07 6.01 13.76
CA LEU A 419 -2.04 5.01 12.71
C LEU A 419 -3.40 4.92 12.01
N GLU A 420 -3.37 4.51 10.73
CA GLU A 420 -4.55 4.36 9.89
C GLU A 420 -5.22 2.99 10.06
N ASN A 421 -6.50 2.89 9.69
CA ASN A 421 -7.18 1.61 9.50
C ASN A 421 -6.79 1.02 8.14
N ASN A 422 -5.67 0.35 8.10
CA ASN A 422 -5.13 -0.31 6.92
C ASN A 422 -5.41 -1.84 6.95
N ILE A 423 -4.99 -2.55 5.90
CA ILE A 423 -5.19 -4.00 5.77
C ILE A 423 -4.58 -4.77 6.95
N TYR A 424 -3.47 -4.32 7.51
CA TYR A 424 -2.82 -4.95 8.66
C TYR A 424 -3.66 -4.81 9.93
N ALA A 425 -4.25 -3.64 10.16
CA ALA A 425 -5.19 -3.42 11.26
C ALA A 425 -6.46 -4.29 11.08
N GLN A 426 -6.97 -4.44 9.87
CA GLN A 426 -8.12 -5.30 9.56
C GLN A 426 -7.83 -6.78 9.84
N VAL A 427 -6.63 -7.27 9.50
CA VAL A 427 -6.18 -8.63 9.87
C VAL A 427 -6.14 -8.80 11.39
N ALA A 428 -5.66 -7.80 12.13
CA ALA A 428 -5.67 -7.81 13.58
C ALA A 428 -7.10 -7.88 14.16
N LEU A 429 -8.07 -7.19 13.54
CA LEU A 429 -9.49 -7.27 13.94
C LEU A 429 -10.06 -8.68 13.74
N VAL A 430 -9.76 -9.35 12.63
CA VAL A 430 -10.18 -10.75 12.42
C VAL A 430 -9.57 -11.66 13.49
N MET A 431 -8.30 -11.49 13.80
CA MET A 431 -7.62 -12.24 14.87
C MET A 431 -8.29 -12.01 16.24
N LEU A 432 -8.71 -10.78 16.54
CA LEU A 432 -9.40 -10.44 17.79
C LEU A 432 -10.75 -11.14 17.96
N ILE A 433 -11.48 -11.46 16.90
CA ILE A 433 -12.71 -12.25 16.96
C ILE A 433 -12.45 -13.59 17.67
N GLY A 434 -11.37 -14.28 17.28
CA GLY A 434 -10.98 -15.54 17.92
C GLY A 434 -10.50 -15.38 19.37
N LEU A 435 -9.68 -14.35 19.62
CA LEU A 435 -9.09 -14.13 20.95
C LEU A 435 -10.12 -13.67 22.00
N LEU A 436 -10.96 -12.72 21.66
CA LEU A 436 -12.04 -12.26 22.54
C LEU A 436 -13.13 -13.33 22.69
N GLY A 437 -13.43 -14.06 21.61
CA GLY A 437 -14.33 -15.20 21.63
C GLY A 437 -13.89 -16.25 22.66
N LYS A 438 -12.59 -16.57 22.72
CA LYS A 438 -12.04 -17.49 23.73
C LYS A 438 -12.35 -17.05 25.16
N ASN A 439 -12.21 -15.76 25.48
CA ASN A 439 -12.49 -15.23 26.81
C ASN A 439 -13.99 -15.38 27.15
N ALA A 440 -14.86 -15.12 26.19
CA ALA A 440 -16.31 -15.27 26.33
C ALA A 440 -16.71 -16.74 26.52
N ILE A 441 -16.14 -17.64 25.74
CA ILE A 441 -16.37 -19.09 25.84
C ILE A 441 -16.06 -19.60 27.25
N LEU A 442 -14.90 -19.21 27.81
CA LEU A 442 -14.49 -19.63 29.15
C LEU A 442 -15.51 -19.25 30.25
N ILE A 443 -16.11 -18.06 30.14
CA ILE A 443 -17.13 -17.59 31.10
C ILE A 443 -18.44 -18.36 30.92
N ILE A 444 -18.92 -18.47 29.70
CA ILE A 444 -20.22 -19.06 29.36
C ILE A 444 -20.24 -20.55 29.68
N GLU A 445 -19.17 -21.27 29.38
CA GLU A 445 -19.07 -22.70 29.65
C GLU A 445 -19.22 -23.02 31.14
N VAL A 446 -18.46 -22.32 32.00
CA VAL A 446 -18.59 -22.52 33.46
C VAL A 446 -19.97 -22.06 33.97
N ALA A 447 -20.51 -20.96 33.46
CA ALA A 447 -21.85 -20.53 33.81
C ALA A 447 -22.90 -21.60 33.44
N ASN A 448 -22.79 -22.24 32.27
CA ASN A 448 -23.65 -23.34 31.87
C ASN A 448 -23.49 -24.58 32.77
N GLN A 449 -22.29 -24.95 33.17
CA GLN A 449 -22.05 -26.05 34.12
C GLN A 449 -22.72 -25.78 35.46
N CYS A 450 -22.52 -24.60 36.04
CA CYS A 450 -23.18 -24.18 37.28
C CYS A 450 -24.70 -24.18 37.17
N ARG A 451 -25.25 -23.84 35.99
CA ARG A 451 -26.69 -23.90 35.76
C ARG A 451 -27.22 -25.32 35.71
N LYS A 452 -26.49 -26.28 35.12
CA LYS A 452 -26.84 -27.71 35.14
C LYS A 452 -26.87 -28.28 36.57
N GLU A 453 -26.03 -27.71 37.48
CA GLU A 453 -26.01 -28.04 38.93
C GLU A 453 -27.16 -27.38 39.72
N GLY A 454 -28.07 -26.65 39.07
CA GLY A 454 -29.23 -26.05 39.70
C GLY A 454 -29.04 -24.62 40.24
N ILE A 455 -27.91 -23.97 39.96
CA ILE A 455 -27.63 -22.58 40.37
C ILE A 455 -28.51 -21.63 39.51
N SER A 456 -29.00 -20.57 40.12
CA SER A 456 -29.78 -19.53 39.43
C SER A 456 -28.96 -18.89 38.30
N VAL A 457 -29.59 -18.43 37.21
CA VAL A 457 -28.92 -17.81 36.05
C VAL A 457 -27.94 -16.71 36.46
N MET A 458 -28.35 -15.82 37.36
CA MET A 458 -27.49 -14.75 37.88
C MET A 458 -26.35 -15.29 38.72
N GLY A 459 -26.59 -16.29 39.59
CA GLY A 459 -25.55 -16.95 40.39
C GLY A 459 -24.51 -17.65 39.50
N ALA A 460 -24.98 -18.37 38.49
CA ALA A 460 -24.14 -19.07 37.51
C ALA A 460 -23.28 -18.10 36.71
N ALA A 461 -23.83 -16.98 36.26
CA ALA A 461 -23.06 -15.94 35.56
C ALA A 461 -21.97 -15.33 36.44
N ILE A 462 -22.27 -15.00 37.70
CA ILE A 462 -21.27 -14.45 38.66
C ILE A 462 -20.21 -15.48 38.97
N GLN A 463 -20.55 -16.74 39.19
CA GLN A 463 -19.62 -17.79 39.50
C GLN A 463 -18.72 -18.11 38.32
N GLY A 464 -19.27 -18.21 37.08
CA GLY A 464 -18.54 -18.43 35.86
C GLY A 464 -17.52 -17.33 35.62
N ALA A 465 -17.96 -16.07 35.68
CA ALA A 465 -17.09 -14.91 35.47
C ALA A 465 -16.01 -14.79 36.55
N THR A 466 -16.34 -15.01 37.82
CA THR A 466 -15.37 -14.89 38.92
C THR A 466 -14.32 -15.99 38.87
N SER A 467 -14.69 -17.25 38.65
CA SER A 467 -13.75 -18.39 38.60
C SER A 467 -12.78 -18.29 37.41
N ARG A 468 -13.20 -17.64 36.30
CA ARG A 468 -12.38 -17.48 35.09
C ARG A 468 -11.67 -16.14 34.98
N LEU A 469 -11.88 -15.22 35.94
CA LEU A 469 -11.24 -13.89 35.91
C LEU A 469 -9.70 -13.97 35.83
N ARG A 470 -9.09 -14.82 36.68
CA ARG A 470 -7.62 -14.98 36.71
C ARG A 470 -7.04 -15.53 35.41
N PRO A 471 -7.54 -16.65 34.82
CA PRO A 471 -7.09 -17.15 33.55
C PRO A 471 -7.25 -16.12 32.41
N ILE A 472 -8.38 -15.41 32.36
CA ILE A 472 -8.65 -14.40 31.33
C ILE A 472 -7.64 -13.25 31.41
N LEU A 473 -7.46 -12.67 32.61
CA LEU A 473 -6.50 -11.58 32.79
C LEU A 473 -5.05 -12.04 32.48
N MET A 474 -4.65 -13.24 32.92
CA MET A 474 -3.32 -13.77 32.63
C MET A 474 -3.09 -13.94 31.13
N THR A 475 -4.03 -14.52 30.40
CA THR A 475 -3.89 -14.73 28.94
C THR A 475 -3.93 -13.41 28.17
N SER A 476 -4.81 -12.47 28.56
CA SER A 476 -4.91 -11.17 27.91
C SER A 476 -3.65 -10.32 28.11
N PHE A 477 -3.15 -10.23 29.35
CA PHE A 477 -1.91 -9.49 29.63
C PHE A 477 -0.66 -10.15 29.02
N ALA A 478 -0.58 -11.48 29.00
CA ALA A 478 0.51 -12.19 28.34
C ALA A 478 0.51 -11.90 26.83
N PHE A 479 -0.66 -11.92 26.21
CA PHE A 479 -0.82 -11.60 24.79
C PHE A 479 -0.45 -10.15 24.48
N ILE A 480 -0.99 -9.17 25.24
CA ILE A 480 -0.64 -7.75 25.08
C ILE A 480 0.85 -7.53 25.25
N SER A 481 1.47 -8.13 26.28
CA SER A 481 2.92 -8.03 26.51
C SER A 481 3.74 -8.62 25.36
N GLY A 482 3.25 -9.70 24.74
CA GLY A 482 3.86 -10.30 23.56
C GLY A 482 3.77 -9.42 22.31
N LEU A 483 2.78 -8.50 22.24
CA LEU A 483 2.62 -7.57 21.13
C LEU A 483 3.40 -6.26 21.30
N ILE A 484 3.89 -5.93 22.51
CA ILE A 484 4.65 -4.69 22.73
C ILE A 484 5.81 -4.52 21.73
N PRO A 485 6.64 -5.54 21.44
CA PRO A 485 7.71 -5.39 20.46
C PRO A 485 7.22 -5.00 19.07
N LEU A 486 6.01 -5.45 18.65
CA LEU A 486 5.44 -5.07 17.38
C LEU A 486 4.99 -3.60 17.39
N THR A 487 4.45 -3.11 18.52
CA THR A 487 3.97 -1.70 18.59
C THR A 487 5.09 -0.67 18.50
N ILE A 488 6.34 -1.07 18.80
CA ILE A 488 7.53 -0.21 18.76
C ILE A 488 8.52 -0.63 17.66
N ALA A 489 8.08 -1.46 16.71
CA ALA A 489 8.93 -1.94 15.63
C ALA A 489 9.52 -0.78 14.82
N SER A 490 10.76 -0.94 14.36
CA SER A 490 11.48 -0.03 13.47
C SER A 490 12.07 -0.81 12.29
N GLY A 491 12.40 -0.13 11.21
CA GLY A 491 12.95 -0.74 10.01
C GLY A 491 11.90 -1.01 8.94
N ALA A 492 12.27 -1.77 7.90
CA ALA A 492 11.35 -2.17 6.83
C ALA A 492 10.17 -2.98 7.40
N GLY A 493 8.96 -2.70 6.96
CA GLY A 493 7.74 -3.33 7.45
C GLY A 493 7.30 -2.85 8.86
N ALA A 494 7.90 -1.79 9.37
CA ALA A 494 7.61 -1.27 10.71
C ALA A 494 6.18 -0.80 10.85
N LEU A 495 5.64 -0.06 9.88
CA LEU A 495 4.28 0.47 9.93
C LEU A 495 3.22 -0.64 9.92
N GLY A 496 3.41 -1.68 9.11
CA GLY A 496 2.54 -2.86 9.11
C GLY A 496 2.55 -3.58 10.46
N ASN A 497 3.74 -3.85 11.02
CA ASN A 497 3.90 -4.48 12.33
C ASN A 497 3.28 -3.63 13.45
N ARG A 498 3.51 -2.32 13.45
CA ARG A 498 2.93 -1.38 14.42
C ARG A 498 1.41 -1.34 14.32
N SER A 499 0.85 -1.39 13.11
CA SER A 499 -0.60 -1.43 12.89
C SER A 499 -1.22 -2.70 13.46
N ILE A 500 -0.65 -3.89 13.19
CA ILE A 500 -1.11 -5.16 13.76
C ILE A 500 -1.00 -5.14 15.29
N GLY A 501 0.19 -4.80 15.80
CA GLY A 501 0.47 -4.80 17.22
C GLY A 501 -0.43 -3.87 18.01
N THR A 502 -0.59 -2.64 17.52
CA THR A 502 -1.42 -1.60 18.17
C THR A 502 -2.91 -1.94 18.12
N ALA A 503 -3.43 -2.35 16.97
CA ALA A 503 -4.83 -2.74 16.82
C ALA A 503 -5.18 -3.93 17.72
N ALA A 504 -4.35 -4.99 17.70
CA ALA A 504 -4.58 -6.18 18.50
C ALA A 504 -4.42 -5.91 20.01
N ALA A 505 -3.42 -5.14 20.43
CA ALA A 505 -3.23 -4.79 21.84
C ALA A 505 -4.38 -3.91 22.36
N GLY A 506 -4.78 -2.90 21.62
CA GLY A 506 -5.91 -2.02 21.97
C GLY A 506 -7.23 -2.76 22.06
N GLY A 507 -7.52 -3.58 21.07
CA GLY A 507 -8.73 -4.41 21.05
C GLY A 507 -8.77 -5.43 22.18
N MET A 508 -7.66 -6.08 22.47
CA MET A 508 -7.56 -7.02 23.58
C MET A 508 -7.65 -6.34 24.94
N LEU A 509 -7.06 -5.16 25.11
CA LEU A 509 -7.10 -4.39 26.35
C LEU A 509 -8.55 -3.98 26.68
N ILE A 510 -9.17 -3.18 25.82
CA ILE A 510 -10.54 -2.67 26.06
C ILE A 510 -11.56 -3.80 25.97
N GLY A 511 -11.44 -4.70 24.99
CA GLY A 511 -12.33 -5.86 24.85
C GLY A 511 -12.33 -6.78 26.07
N THR A 512 -11.17 -7.01 26.71
CA THR A 512 -11.10 -7.79 27.95
C THR A 512 -11.72 -7.04 29.12
N PHE A 513 -11.36 -5.76 29.35
CA PHE A 513 -11.90 -5.01 30.49
C PHE A 513 -13.41 -4.81 30.42
N VAL A 514 -13.94 -4.55 29.23
CA VAL A 514 -15.40 -4.43 29.03
C VAL A 514 -16.06 -5.80 29.01
N GLY A 515 -15.44 -6.77 28.34
CA GLY A 515 -15.97 -8.12 28.15
C GLY A 515 -16.24 -8.87 29.45
N ILE A 516 -15.37 -8.74 30.47
CA ILE A 516 -15.59 -9.40 31.76
C ILE A 516 -16.89 -8.95 32.47
N PHE A 517 -17.43 -7.76 32.16
CA PHE A 517 -18.73 -7.29 32.65
C PHE A 517 -19.86 -7.55 31.64
N LEU A 518 -19.59 -7.26 30.36
CA LEU A 518 -20.60 -7.29 29.30
C LEU A 518 -21.05 -8.73 28.99
N ILE A 519 -20.12 -9.71 28.93
CA ILE A 519 -20.43 -11.10 28.58
C ILE A 519 -21.38 -11.75 29.62
N PRO A 520 -21.09 -11.70 30.95
CA PRO A 520 -22.04 -12.21 31.94
C PRO A 520 -23.37 -11.47 31.92
N GLY A 521 -23.33 -10.15 31.62
CA GLY A 521 -24.56 -9.33 31.48
C GLY A 521 -25.44 -9.79 30.35
N LEU A 522 -24.86 -9.98 29.17
CA LEU A 522 -25.58 -10.48 27.98
C LEU A 522 -26.07 -11.92 28.19
N TYR A 523 -25.29 -12.77 28.84
CA TYR A 523 -25.71 -14.13 29.17
C TYR A 523 -26.98 -14.12 30.06
N VAL A 524 -26.98 -13.31 31.10
CA VAL A 524 -28.17 -13.16 31.96
C VAL A 524 -29.36 -12.61 31.17
N CYS A 525 -29.19 -11.53 30.41
CA CYS A 525 -30.24 -10.90 29.63
C CYS A 525 -30.88 -11.86 28.64
N LEU A 526 -30.10 -12.59 27.87
CA LEU A 526 -30.60 -13.48 26.81
C LEU A 526 -31.31 -14.73 27.37
N LEU A 527 -30.80 -15.29 28.47
CA LEU A 527 -31.43 -16.47 29.07
C LEU A 527 -32.72 -16.16 29.87
N TYR A 528 -32.87 -14.91 30.35
CA TYR A 528 -34.15 -14.50 30.95
C TYR A 528 -35.22 -14.18 29.90
N THR A 529 -34.85 -13.88 28.67
CA THR A 529 -35.81 -13.62 27.58
C THR A 529 -36.20 -14.88 26.82
N SER A 530 -35.45 -15.99 26.99
CA SER A 530 -35.80 -17.30 26.43
C SER A 530 -36.88 -17.97 27.24
N PRO A 531 -38.01 -18.46 26.64
CA PRO A 531 -39.01 -19.22 27.34
C PRO A 531 -38.37 -20.46 28.00
N SER A 532 -38.73 -20.68 29.29
CA SER A 532 -38.26 -21.86 30.02
C SER A 532 -38.85 -23.12 29.37
N PRO A 533 -38.13 -24.26 29.30
CA PRO A 533 -38.69 -25.53 28.86
C PRO A 533 -39.98 -25.93 29.64
N ARG A 534 -40.13 -25.40 30.86
CA ARG A 534 -41.35 -25.61 31.66
C ARG A 534 -42.57 -24.79 31.19
N ASP A 535 -42.37 -23.75 30.40
CA ASP A 535 -43.45 -22.94 29.86
C ASP A 535 -44.03 -23.52 28.55
N THR A 536 -43.22 -24.33 27.84
CA THR A 536 -43.65 -25.08 26.64
C THR A 536 -44.41 -26.38 26.97
N GLU A 537 -44.30 -26.91 28.19
CA GLU A 537 -45.09 -28.06 28.64
C GLU A 537 -46.47 -27.67 29.22
N ARG A 538 -46.76 -26.37 29.36
CA ARG A 538 -48.04 -25.85 29.88
C ARG A 538 -48.94 -25.19 28.83
N SER A 539 -48.49 -25.10 27.58
CA SER A 539 -49.28 -24.71 26.42
C SER A 539 -49.60 -25.91 25.52
#